data_b25a22433c63d60e9a1c4df7cbeaca61
#
_entry.id   b25a22433c63d60e9a1c4df7cbeaca61
#
_cell.length_a   1.000
_cell.length_b   1.000
_cell.length_c   1.000
_cell.angle_alpha   90.00
_cell.angle_beta   90.00
_cell.angle_gamma   90.00
#
_symmetry.space_group_name_H-M   'P 1'
#
loop_
_entity.id
_entity.type
_entity.pdbx_description
1 polymer ?
#
loop_
_entity_poly.entity_id
_entity_poly.type
_entity_poly.pdbx_seq_one_letter_code
_entity_poly.pdbx_strand_id
1 'polypeptide(L)'
;IRDDLVTGVQTCALPICDDLQSLNERVIPTLLGRIRPEARRLLDIHRHANRSTFIVSAAPQEIVEPLALSLGMTGAIGTRGEVHDGVYTGELEGPFCYGEGKVEAIEQLARWDNLDLAQCYAYSDSSSDLPMLSAVGHPVVVNPDGRLERHARRNGWPIVHFRQRSRTVIRRVLAGVATTAVAAGAFVVGMSVG
;
A
#
# COMPACT_ATOMS: atom_id res chain seq x y z
N ILE A 1 -17.34 57.61 -5.06
CA ILE A 1 -17.60 56.32 -5.71
C ILE A 1 -16.43 55.47 -5.38
N ARG A 2 -16.59 54.58 -4.42
CA ARG A 2 -15.57 53.66 -3.96
C ARG A 2 -15.99 52.28 -4.40
N ASP A 3 -15.17 51.67 -5.22
CA ASP A 3 -15.25 50.26 -5.53
C ASP A 3 -14.50 49.49 -4.44
N ASP A 4 -15.24 49.03 -3.46
CA ASP A 4 -14.75 48.01 -2.52
C ASP A 4 -14.92 46.63 -3.18
N LEU A 5 -13.95 46.27 -4.00
CA LEU A 5 -13.77 44.88 -4.41
C LEU A 5 -13.23 44.10 -3.21
N VAL A 6 -14.16 43.53 -2.44
CA VAL A 6 -13.83 42.50 -1.47
C VAL A 6 -13.43 41.26 -2.24
N THR A 7 -12.17 41.14 -2.57
CA THR A 7 -11.58 39.88 -2.95
C THR A 7 -11.52 39.01 -1.70
N GLY A 8 -12.59 38.26 -1.46
CA GLY A 8 -12.58 37.15 -0.51
C GLY A 8 -11.68 36.05 -1.03
N VAL A 9 -10.39 36.23 -0.90
CA VAL A 9 -9.47 35.08 -0.95
C VAL A 9 -9.76 34.29 0.30
N GLN A 10 -10.62 33.28 0.16
CA GLN A 10 -10.64 32.17 1.11
C GLN A 10 -9.26 31.52 1.01
N THR A 11 -8.35 31.95 1.84
CA THR A 11 -7.12 31.21 2.14
C THR A 11 -7.59 29.93 2.79
N CYS A 12 -7.74 28.89 2.00
CA CYS A 12 -7.85 27.55 2.52
C CYS A 12 -6.53 27.31 3.26
N ALA A 13 -6.54 27.44 4.57
CA ALA A 13 -5.34 27.18 5.38
C ALA A 13 -4.94 25.75 5.09
N LEU A 14 -3.74 25.57 4.55
CA LEU A 14 -3.18 24.24 4.35
C LEU A 14 -3.02 23.57 5.72
N PRO A 15 -3.38 22.27 5.84
CA PRO A 15 -3.31 21.61 7.13
C PRO A 15 -1.87 21.59 7.64
N ILE A 16 -1.73 21.79 8.94
CA ILE A 16 -0.45 21.66 9.65
C ILE A 16 -0.15 20.15 9.79
N CYS A 17 1.12 19.75 9.68
CA CYS A 17 1.53 18.36 9.84
C CYS A 17 1.00 17.72 11.13
N ASP A 18 1.02 18.47 12.23
CA ASP A 18 0.53 18.01 13.53
C ASP A 18 -0.98 17.71 13.52
N ASP A 19 -1.77 18.44 12.73
CA ASP A 19 -3.20 18.17 12.57
C ASP A 19 -3.44 16.81 11.92
N LEU A 20 -2.66 16.48 10.89
CA LEU A 20 -2.76 15.19 10.20
C LEU A 20 -2.29 14.05 11.10
N GLN A 21 -1.24 14.26 11.88
CA GLN A 21 -0.76 13.29 12.87
C GLN A 21 -1.77 13.07 13.99
N SER A 22 -2.42 14.14 14.48
CA SER A 22 -3.45 14.05 15.52
C SER A 22 -4.69 13.25 15.08
N LEU A 23 -4.98 13.24 13.78
CA LEU A 23 -6.04 12.41 13.22
C LEU A 23 -5.76 10.91 13.33
N ASN A 24 -4.49 10.50 13.42
CA ASN A 24 -4.12 9.09 13.48
C ASN A 24 -4.73 8.38 14.69
N GLU A 25 -4.83 9.04 15.85
CA GLU A 25 -5.44 8.46 17.05
C GLU A 25 -6.89 8.03 16.82
N ARG A 26 -7.60 8.72 15.91
CA ARG A 26 -9.00 8.44 15.57
C ARG A 26 -9.14 7.53 14.34
N VAL A 27 -8.27 7.71 13.35
CA VAL A 27 -8.36 7.04 12.04
C VAL A 27 -7.78 5.62 12.12
N ILE A 28 -6.62 5.44 12.75
CA ILE A 28 -5.95 4.14 12.81
C ILE A 28 -6.81 3.05 13.44
N PRO A 29 -7.47 3.23 14.61
CA PRO A 29 -8.35 2.19 15.17
C PRO A 29 -9.50 1.82 14.21
N THR A 30 -10.05 2.80 13.49
CA THR A 30 -11.11 2.57 12.51
C THR A 30 -10.60 1.73 11.33
N LEU A 31 -9.43 2.05 10.80
CA LEU A 31 -8.79 1.30 9.71
C LEU A 31 -8.44 -0.13 10.16
N LEU A 32 -7.85 -0.27 11.34
CA LEU A 32 -7.53 -1.59 11.93
C LEU A 32 -8.76 -2.48 12.08
N GLY A 33 -9.91 -1.89 12.46
CA GLY A 33 -11.18 -2.60 12.55
C GLY A 33 -11.72 -3.10 11.20
N ARG A 34 -11.33 -2.48 10.10
CA ARG A 34 -11.71 -2.86 8.73
C ARG A 34 -10.79 -3.91 8.10
N ILE A 35 -9.60 -4.15 8.67
CA ILE A 35 -8.66 -5.14 8.15
C ILE A 35 -9.26 -6.54 8.27
N ARG A 36 -9.41 -7.20 7.15
CA ARG A 36 -10.00 -8.55 7.10
C ARG A 36 -9.13 -9.59 7.83
N PRO A 37 -9.74 -10.56 8.51
CA PRO A 37 -8.98 -11.62 9.18
C PRO A 37 -8.05 -12.40 8.24
N GLU A 38 -8.44 -12.55 6.97
CA GLU A 38 -7.61 -13.22 5.95
C GLU A 38 -6.34 -12.43 5.64
N ALA A 39 -6.44 -11.08 5.58
CA ALA A 39 -5.28 -10.22 5.38
C ALA A 39 -4.31 -10.31 6.56
N ARG A 40 -4.82 -10.31 7.81
CA ARG A 40 -3.98 -10.51 9.00
C ARG A 40 -3.25 -11.85 8.97
N ARG A 41 -3.93 -12.93 8.54
CA ARG A 41 -3.27 -14.25 8.37
C ARG A 41 -2.17 -14.24 7.30
N LEU A 42 -2.37 -13.51 6.20
CA LEU A 42 -1.32 -13.33 5.20
C LEU A 42 -0.10 -12.62 5.78
N LEU A 43 -0.31 -11.54 6.53
CA LEU A 43 0.78 -10.85 7.24
C LEU A 43 1.52 -11.81 8.19
N ASP A 44 0.77 -12.61 8.97
CA ASP A 44 1.37 -13.59 9.88
C ASP A 44 2.22 -14.63 9.14
N ILE A 45 1.76 -15.13 7.99
CA ILE A 45 2.50 -16.10 7.19
C ILE A 45 3.81 -15.47 6.66
N HIS A 46 3.79 -14.24 6.16
CA HIS A 46 5.01 -13.58 5.70
C HIS A 46 5.97 -13.28 6.85
N ARG A 47 5.44 -12.87 8.00
CA ARG A 47 6.24 -12.62 9.21
C ARG A 47 6.91 -13.89 9.71
N HIS A 48 6.19 -15.03 9.77
CA HIS A 48 6.78 -16.31 10.16
C HIS A 48 7.82 -16.83 9.15
N ALA A 49 7.75 -16.36 7.91
CA ALA A 49 8.77 -16.64 6.89
C ALA A 49 9.93 -15.61 6.90
N ASN A 50 10.00 -14.76 7.93
CA ASN A 50 11.00 -13.68 8.08
C ASN A 50 11.09 -12.76 6.86
N ARG A 51 9.93 -12.43 6.23
CA ARG A 51 9.86 -11.50 5.12
C ARG A 51 9.50 -10.11 5.61
N SER A 52 10.20 -9.10 5.13
CA SER A 52 9.81 -7.71 5.32
C SER A 52 8.46 -7.45 4.67
N THR A 53 7.61 -6.65 5.32
CA THR A 53 6.24 -6.39 4.88
C THR A 53 5.97 -4.90 4.83
N PHE A 54 5.42 -4.42 3.72
CA PHE A 54 5.19 -3.00 3.48
C PHE A 54 3.77 -2.73 2.98
N ILE A 55 3.19 -1.60 3.39
CA ILE A 55 2.03 -1.01 2.72
C ILE A 55 2.54 -0.07 1.63
N VAL A 56 1.97 -0.16 0.41
CA VAL A 56 2.22 0.79 -0.68
C VAL A 56 0.88 1.40 -1.11
N SER A 57 0.71 2.70 -0.91
CA SER A 57 -0.60 3.35 -1.02
C SER A 57 -0.48 4.79 -1.53
N ALA A 58 -1.50 5.24 -2.27
CA ALA A 58 -1.65 6.64 -2.65
C ALA A 58 -2.03 7.56 -1.47
N ALA A 59 -2.42 6.99 -0.32
CA ALA A 59 -2.74 7.75 0.88
C ALA A 59 -1.48 8.45 1.45
N PRO A 60 -1.66 9.53 2.25
CA PRO A 60 -0.54 10.23 2.88
C PRO A 60 0.35 9.31 3.72
N GLN A 61 1.68 9.53 3.65
CA GLN A 61 2.68 8.77 4.41
C GLN A 61 2.37 8.78 5.92
N GLU A 62 1.91 9.91 6.44
CA GLU A 62 1.58 10.15 7.83
C GLU A 62 0.43 9.26 8.35
N ILE A 63 -0.35 8.67 7.44
CA ILE A 63 -1.44 7.74 7.79
C ILE A 63 -1.00 6.29 7.59
N VAL A 64 -0.34 5.99 6.46
CA VAL A 64 -0.03 4.60 6.12
C VAL A 64 1.10 4.02 6.96
N GLU A 65 2.05 4.84 7.39
CA GLU A 65 3.17 4.39 8.23
C GLU A 65 2.71 3.98 9.64
N PRO A 66 1.97 4.80 10.40
CA PRO A 66 1.41 4.37 11.69
C PRO A 66 0.48 3.15 11.57
N LEU A 67 -0.27 3.04 10.47
CA LEU A 67 -1.11 1.87 10.21
C LEU A 67 -0.25 0.61 10.02
N ALA A 68 0.81 0.68 9.21
CA ALA A 68 1.72 -0.44 8.99
C ALA A 68 2.37 -0.90 10.30
N LEU A 69 2.89 0.05 11.10
CA LEU A 69 3.49 -0.24 12.40
C LEU A 69 2.48 -0.88 13.37
N SER A 70 1.24 -0.38 13.39
CA SER A 70 0.15 -0.95 14.21
C SER A 70 -0.24 -2.38 13.78
N LEU A 71 0.05 -2.77 12.54
CA LEU A 71 -0.13 -4.12 12.03
C LEU A 71 1.10 -5.01 12.23
N GLY A 72 2.17 -4.48 12.82
CA GLY A 72 3.46 -5.18 12.98
C GLY A 72 4.18 -5.41 11.66
N MET A 73 3.95 -4.53 10.67
CA MET A 73 4.66 -4.55 9.40
C MET A 73 6.00 -3.79 9.51
N THR A 74 6.88 -4.02 8.55
CA THR A 74 8.22 -3.39 8.50
C THR A 74 8.12 -1.89 8.24
N GLY A 75 7.17 -1.46 7.40
CA GLY A 75 6.98 -0.04 7.09
C GLY A 75 5.89 0.20 6.06
N ALA A 76 5.85 1.42 5.53
CA ALA A 76 4.93 1.83 4.50
C ALA A 76 5.56 2.81 3.53
N ILE A 77 5.02 2.85 2.31
CA ILE A 77 5.29 3.86 1.31
C ILE A 77 3.95 4.49 0.93
N GLY A 78 3.80 5.75 1.30
CA GLY A 78 2.65 6.60 0.97
C GLY A 78 3.04 7.72 0.03
N THR A 79 2.08 8.56 -0.31
CA THR A 79 2.34 9.83 -0.96
C THR A 79 2.86 10.82 0.09
N ARG A 80 3.96 11.50 -0.21
CA ARG A 80 4.53 12.52 0.67
C ARG A 80 4.16 13.90 0.15
N GLY A 81 3.52 14.70 0.98
CA GLY A 81 3.35 16.13 0.74
C GLY A 81 4.62 16.88 1.12
N GLU A 82 4.98 17.90 0.32
CA GLU A 82 6.06 18.79 0.68
C GLU A 82 5.65 19.63 1.89
N VAL A 83 6.56 19.75 2.86
CA VAL A 83 6.34 20.49 4.09
C VAL A 83 7.38 21.60 4.22
N HIS A 84 6.93 22.84 4.43
CA HIS A 84 7.78 23.95 4.75
C HIS A 84 7.33 24.59 6.08
N ASP A 85 8.26 24.73 7.03
CA ASP A 85 7.96 25.26 8.36
C ASP A 85 6.77 24.60 9.08
N GLY A 86 6.60 23.26 8.90
CA GLY A 86 5.53 22.50 9.52
C GLY A 86 4.18 22.57 8.82
N VAL A 87 4.09 23.26 7.67
CA VAL A 87 2.87 23.44 6.87
C VAL A 87 3.04 22.79 5.51
N TYR A 88 2.02 22.07 5.04
CA TYR A 88 2.01 21.53 3.68
C TYR A 88 1.96 22.65 2.65
N THR A 89 2.83 22.60 1.63
CA THR A 89 2.86 23.58 0.54
C THR A 89 1.79 23.36 -0.51
N GLY A 90 1.22 22.14 -0.55
CA GLY A 90 0.32 21.68 -1.59
C GLY A 90 1.03 20.95 -2.74
N GLU A 91 2.36 20.95 -2.74
CA GLU A 91 3.19 20.18 -3.66
C GLU A 91 3.54 18.80 -3.07
N LEU A 92 4.14 17.94 -3.87
CA LEU A 92 4.58 16.62 -3.46
C LEU A 92 6.10 16.55 -3.29
N GLU A 93 6.54 15.88 -2.25
CA GLU A 93 7.93 15.46 -2.08
C GLU A 93 8.14 14.11 -2.79
N GLY A 94 8.45 14.15 -4.07
CA GLY A 94 8.64 12.97 -4.90
C GLY A 94 7.40 12.53 -5.69
N PRO A 95 7.39 11.32 -6.26
CA PRO A 95 6.30 10.87 -7.12
C PRO A 95 5.02 10.57 -6.33
N PHE A 96 3.87 10.83 -6.97
CA PHE A 96 2.58 10.39 -6.44
C PHE A 96 2.53 8.85 -6.42
N CYS A 97 2.31 8.24 -5.26
CA CYS A 97 2.33 6.79 -5.04
C CYS A 97 1.07 6.11 -5.64
N TYR A 98 0.87 6.26 -6.95
CA TYR A 98 -0.26 5.70 -7.69
C TYR A 98 0.21 5.19 -9.07
N GLY A 99 -0.36 4.09 -9.55
CA GLY A 99 0.01 3.51 -10.85
C GLY A 99 1.52 3.25 -10.97
N GLU A 100 2.17 3.89 -11.94
CA GLU A 100 3.62 3.79 -12.15
C GLU A 100 4.44 4.34 -10.97
N GLY A 101 3.94 5.36 -10.26
CA GLY A 101 4.63 5.88 -9.07
C GLY A 101 4.78 4.84 -7.96
N LYS A 102 3.90 3.83 -7.89
CA LYS A 102 4.10 2.69 -6.99
C LYS A 102 5.27 1.80 -7.43
N VAL A 103 5.51 1.68 -8.73
CA VAL A 103 6.67 0.92 -9.25
C VAL A 103 7.97 1.62 -8.85
N GLU A 104 8.06 2.92 -9.09
CA GLU A 104 9.22 3.72 -8.68
C GLU A 104 9.48 3.59 -7.18
N ALA A 105 8.41 3.64 -6.36
CA ALA A 105 8.48 3.51 -4.91
C ALA A 105 9.03 2.15 -4.47
N ILE A 106 8.52 1.03 -5.02
CA ILE A 106 9.02 -0.31 -4.65
C ILE A 106 10.40 -0.59 -5.20
N GLU A 107 10.77 -0.06 -6.36
CA GLU A 107 12.13 -0.16 -6.89
C GLU A 107 13.14 0.59 -6.03
N GLN A 108 12.76 1.78 -5.54
CA GLN A 108 13.59 2.55 -4.62
C GLN A 108 13.78 1.82 -3.28
N LEU A 109 12.68 1.29 -2.71
CA LEU A 109 12.76 0.45 -1.52
C LEU A 109 13.65 -0.77 -1.73
N ALA A 110 13.50 -1.46 -2.87
CA ALA A 110 14.29 -2.64 -3.20
C ALA A 110 15.79 -2.32 -3.27
N ARG A 111 16.16 -1.16 -3.81
CA ARG A 111 17.56 -0.69 -3.82
C ARG A 111 18.09 -0.42 -2.41
N TRP A 112 17.28 0.22 -1.53
CA TRP A 112 17.72 0.56 -0.18
C TRP A 112 17.87 -0.65 0.73
N ASP A 113 16.90 -1.56 0.67
CA ASP A 113 16.86 -2.74 1.54
C ASP A 113 17.51 -3.98 0.90
N ASN A 114 18.14 -3.80 -0.30
CA ASN A 114 18.78 -4.88 -1.07
C ASN A 114 17.82 -6.06 -1.31
N LEU A 115 16.59 -5.75 -1.75
CA LEU A 115 15.54 -6.73 -2.04
C LEU A 115 15.56 -7.09 -3.52
N ASP A 116 15.37 -8.37 -3.84
CA ASP A 116 15.14 -8.85 -5.20
C ASP A 116 13.63 -8.85 -5.49
N LEU A 117 13.17 -7.93 -6.35
CA LEU A 117 11.76 -7.85 -6.74
C LEU A 117 11.25 -9.15 -7.38
N ALA A 118 12.12 -9.94 -8.01
CA ALA A 118 11.73 -11.24 -8.55
C ALA A 118 11.34 -12.25 -7.46
N GLN A 119 11.76 -12.04 -6.21
CA GLN A 119 11.40 -12.84 -5.05
C GLN A 119 10.28 -12.21 -4.20
N CYS A 120 9.82 -11.01 -4.58
CA CYS A 120 8.82 -10.27 -3.83
C CYS A 120 7.40 -10.69 -4.19
N TYR A 121 6.52 -10.62 -3.20
CA TYR A 121 5.08 -10.80 -3.34
C TYR A 121 4.40 -9.43 -3.37
N ALA A 122 3.47 -9.21 -4.29
CA ALA A 122 2.58 -8.06 -4.26
C ALA A 122 1.11 -8.51 -4.26
N TYR A 123 0.30 -7.84 -3.48
CA TYR A 123 -1.12 -8.11 -3.32
C TYR A 123 -1.93 -6.86 -3.64
N SER A 124 -2.93 -6.96 -4.50
CA SER A 124 -3.86 -5.85 -4.77
C SER A 124 -5.21 -6.35 -5.27
N ASP A 125 -6.22 -5.48 -5.14
CA ASP A 125 -7.58 -5.65 -5.64
C ASP A 125 -7.90 -4.75 -6.83
N SER A 126 -7.03 -3.78 -7.13
CA SER A 126 -7.26 -2.73 -8.12
C SER A 126 -6.42 -2.89 -9.38
N SER A 127 -7.06 -2.64 -10.54
CA SER A 127 -6.37 -2.57 -11.82
C SER A 127 -5.40 -1.39 -11.96
N SER A 128 -5.49 -0.37 -11.09
CA SER A 128 -4.49 0.70 -11.01
C SER A 128 -3.12 0.21 -10.56
N ASP A 129 -3.06 -0.93 -9.87
CA ASP A 129 -1.84 -1.53 -9.36
C ASP A 129 -1.24 -2.59 -10.32
N LEU A 130 -1.75 -2.69 -11.56
CA LEU A 130 -1.19 -3.56 -12.58
C LEU A 130 0.30 -3.34 -12.82
N PRO A 131 0.82 -2.09 -12.90
CA PRO A 131 2.25 -1.87 -13.04
C PRO A 131 3.05 -2.48 -11.88
N MET A 132 2.65 -2.20 -10.64
CA MET A 132 3.29 -2.73 -9.43
C MET A 132 3.25 -4.26 -9.37
N LEU A 133 2.09 -4.88 -9.68
CA LEU A 133 1.95 -6.33 -9.71
C LEU A 133 2.82 -6.98 -10.79
N SER A 134 3.03 -6.28 -11.93
CA SER A 134 3.87 -6.76 -13.02
C SER A 134 5.37 -6.63 -12.73
N ALA A 135 5.75 -5.77 -11.81
CA ALA A 135 7.15 -5.52 -11.44
C ALA A 135 7.73 -6.54 -10.46
N VAL A 136 6.89 -7.41 -9.87
CA VAL A 136 7.32 -8.41 -8.89
C VAL A 136 7.23 -9.84 -9.43
N GLY A 137 8.01 -10.74 -8.84
CA GLY A 137 8.00 -12.15 -9.26
C GLY A 137 6.77 -12.94 -8.80
N HIS A 138 6.09 -12.49 -7.74
CA HIS A 138 4.94 -13.22 -7.17
C HIS A 138 3.71 -12.31 -7.01
N PRO A 139 3.09 -11.86 -8.12
CA PRO A 139 1.84 -11.11 -8.06
C PRO A 139 0.67 -11.99 -7.60
N VAL A 140 -0.16 -11.49 -6.70
CA VAL A 140 -1.37 -12.14 -6.22
C VAL A 140 -2.51 -11.13 -6.21
N VAL A 141 -3.62 -11.44 -6.86
CA VAL A 141 -4.77 -10.55 -6.87
C VAL A 141 -5.82 -11.00 -5.86
N VAL A 142 -6.33 -10.04 -5.07
CA VAL A 142 -7.24 -10.31 -3.95
C VAL A 142 -8.54 -9.58 -4.18
N ASN A 143 -9.66 -10.31 -4.29
CA ASN A 143 -10.98 -9.71 -4.61
C ASN A 143 -10.92 -8.71 -5.78
N PRO A 144 -10.29 -9.05 -6.91
CA PRO A 144 -9.97 -8.09 -7.96
C PRO A 144 -11.20 -7.43 -8.59
N ASP A 145 -11.01 -6.21 -9.09
CA ASP A 145 -11.93 -5.63 -10.05
C ASP A 145 -11.95 -6.44 -11.38
N GLY A 146 -12.97 -6.23 -12.20
CA GLY A 146 -13.16 -7.04 -13.42
C GLY A 146 -12.06 -6.86 -14.47
N ARG A 147 -11.29 -5.75 -14.46
CA ARG A 147 -10.15 -5.52 -15.35
C ARG A 147 -8.93 -6.28 -14.85
N LEU A 148 -8.64 -6.18 -13.57
CA LEU A 148 -7.55 -6.90 -12.92
C LEU A 148 -7.76 -8.42 -12.97
N GLU A 149 -9.01 -8.89 -12.75
CA GLU A 149 -9.34 -10.32 -12.83
C GLU A 149 -9.05 -10.88 -14.23
N ARG A 150 -9.49 -10.18 -15.29
CA ARG A 150 -9.21 -10.61 -16.67
C ARG A 150 -7.72 -10.66 -16.98
N HIS A 151 -6.95 -9.68 -16.49
CA HIS A 151 -5.50 -9.64 -16.66
C HIS A 151 -4.83 -10.81 -15.92
N ALA A 152 -5.19 -11.03 -14.66
CA ALA A 152 -4.68 -12.13 -13.84
C ALA A 152 -4.91 -13.50 -14.48
N ARG A 153 -6.14 -13.74 -14.99
CA ARG A 153 -6.46 -15.00 -15.69
C ARG A 153 -5.62 -15.22 -16.95
N ARG A 154 -5.35 -14.16 -17.73
CA ARG A 154 -4.52 -14.25 -18.95
C ARG A 154 -3.07 -14.55 -18.66
N ASN A 155 -2.55 -14.05 -17.52
CA ASN A 155 -1.15 -14.19 -17.12
C ASN A 155 -0.93 -15.32 -16.11
N GLY A 156 -1.96 -16.09 -15.77
CA GLY A 156 -1.85 -17.19 -14.81
C GLY A 156 -1.59 -16.74 -13.37
N TRP A 157 -1.89 -15.48 -13.03
CA TRP A 157 -1.69 -14.96 -11.68
C TRP A 157 -2.69 -15.57 -10.70
N PRO A 158 -2.29 -15.90 -9.47
CA PRO A 158 -3.17 -16.38 -8.44
C PRO A 158 -4.27 -15.37 -8.11
N ILE A 159 -5.52 -15.84 -8.07
CA ILE A 159 -6.68 -15.06 -7.66
C ILE A 159 -7.18 -15.60 -6.32
N VAL A 160 -7.24 -14.74 -5.30
CA VAL A 160 -7.69 -15.08 -3.96
C VAL A 160 -8.95 -14.29 -3.62
N HIS A 161 -9.98 -14.97 -3.19
CA HIS A 161 -11.18 -14.31 -2.69
C HIS A 161 -11.24 -14.43 -1.17
N PHE A 162 -11.12 -13.29 -0.47
CA PHE A 162 -11.36 -13.20 0.94
C PHE A 162 -12.86 -13.29 1.22
N ARG A 163 -13.34 -14.49 1.51
CA ARG A 163 -14.67 -14.76 2.03
C ARG A 163 -14.52 -15.32 3.42
N GLN A 164 -15.39 -14.95 4.33
CA GLN A 164 -15.31 -15.30 5.78
C GLN A 164 -15.14 -16.79 6.13
N ARG A 165 -14.97 -17.70 5.16
CA ARG A 165 -14.88 -19.17 5.38
C ARG A 165 -13.73 -19.93 4.70
N SER A 166 -12.79 -19.29 4.01
CA SER A 166 -11.77 -20.03 3.24
C SER A 166 -10.41 -20.12 3.92
N ARG A 167 -10.24 -21.06 4.85
CA ARG A 167 -8.92 -21.46 5.39
C ARG A 167 -8.04 -22.18 4.34
N THR A 168 -8.63 -22.71 3.27
CA THR A 168 -7.97 -23.67 2.36
C THR A 168 -7.22 -23.00 1.19
N VAL A 169 -7.70 -21.86 0.70
CA VAL A 169 -7.15 -21.23 -0.53
C VAL A 169 -5.78 -20.59 -0.27
N ILE A 170 -5.61 -19.94 0.88
CA ILE A 170 -4.34 -19.28 1.24
C ILE A 170 -3.19 -20.29 1.33
N ARG A 171 -3.45 -21.49 1.87
CA ARG A 171 -2.43 -22.56 1.94
C ARG A 171 -1.97 -23.06 0.57
N ARG A 172 -2.83 -23.06 -0.45
CA ARG A 172 -2.48 -23.53 -1.82
C ARG A 172 -1.61 -22.53 -2.58
N VAL A 173 -1.87 -21.24 -2.44
CA VAL A 173 -1.05 -20.18 -3.06
C VAL A 173 0.38 -20.21 -2.49
N LEU A 174 0.53 -20.48 -1.20
CA LEU A 174 1.82 -20.48 -0.52
C LEU A 174 2.54 -21.84 -0.55
N ALA A 175 1.80 -22.96 -0.67
CA ALA A 175 2.40 -24.30 -0.77
C ALA A 175 3.12 -24.54 -2.11
N GLY A 176 2.73 -23.84 -3.18
CA GLY A 176 3.44 -23.89 -4.46
C GLY A 176 4.83 -23.22 -4.42
N VAL A 177 5.17 -22.52 -3.33
CA VAL A 177 6.41 -21.75 -3.17
C VAL A 177 7.37 -22.36 -2.14
N ALA A 178 6.95 -23.42 -1.48
CA ALA A 178 7.71 -24.02 -0.35
C ALA A 178 8.99 -24.80 -0.77
N THR A 179 9.35 -24.83 -2.05
CA THR A 179 10.51 -25.62 -2.55
C THR A 179 11.71 -24.80 -3.00
N THR A 180 11.73 -23.49 -2.87
CA THR A 180 12.93 -22.72 -3.18
C THR A 180 13.39 -21.89 -1.99
N ALA A 181 14.62 -22.16 -1.62
CA ALA A 181 15.52 -21.55 -0.66
C ALA A 181 15.17 -20.16 -0.12
N VAL A 182 15.48 -19.98 1.16
CA VAL A 182 15.66 -18.77 1.92
C VAL A 182 16.29 -17.65 1.07
N ALA A 183 15.44 -16.85 0.44
CA ALA A 183 15.83 -15.56 -0.11
C ALA A 183 14.96 -14.50 0.58
N ALA A 184 15.57 -13.42 1.03
CA ALA A 184 14.88 -12.30 1.62
C ALA A 184 13.90 -11.72 0.59
N GLY A 185 12.63 -12.07 0.71
CA GLY A 185 11.55 -11.54 -0.12
C GLY A 185 10.73 -10.53 0.68
N ALA A 186 10.28 -9.48 0.03
CA ALA A 186 9.40 -8.49 0.62
C ALA A 186 7.93 -8.78 0.25
N PHE A 187 7.04 -8.41 1.17
CA PHE A 187 5.60 -8.45 0.97
C PHE A 187 5.09 -7.03 0.79
N VAL A 188 4.47 -6.75 -0.33
CA VAL A 188 3.91 -5.43 -0.65
C VAL A 188 2.40 -5.56 -0.77
N VAL A 189 1.66 -4.80 0.04
CA VAL A 189 0.19 -4.70 -0.06
C VAL A 189 -0.16 -3.39 -0.73
N GLY A 190 -0.65 -3.43 -1.97
CA GLY A 190 -1.34 -2.31 -2.56
C GLY A 190 -2.70 -2.13 -1.88
N MET A 191 -2.93 -1.00 -1.21
CA MET A 191 -4.26 -0.61 -0.72
C MET A 191 -4.84 0.42 -1.66
N SER A 192 -5.95 0.08 -2.33
CA SER A 192 -6.82 1.06 -2.97
C SER A 192 -7.80 1.57 -1.92
N VAL A 193 -7.85 2.89 -1.74
CA VAL A 193 -8.91 3.56 -0.99
C VAL A 193 -10.02 3.84 -1.98
N GLY A 194 -11.03 2.99 -2.00
CA GLY A 194 -12.31 3.22 -2.67
C GLY A 194 -13.31 3.84 -1.71
#